data_3e9a2b6f0c68be098aea3c0f4accff00
#
_entry.id   3e9a2b6f0c68be098aea3c0f4accff00
#
_cell.length_a   1.000
_cell.length_b   1.000
_cell.length_c   1.000
_cell.angle_alpha   90.00
_cell.angle_beta   90.00
_cell.angle_gamma   90.00
#
_symmetry.space_group_name_H-M   'P 1'
#
loop_
_entity.id
_entity.type
_entity.pdbx_description
1 polymer ?
#
loop_
_entity_poly.entity_id
_entity_poly.type
_entity_poly.pdbx_seq_one_letter_code
_entity_poly.pdbx_strand_id
1 'polypeptide(L)'
;MGRLQLLDCTLREAPIDNLMWGEMNIHKMIHGLEMANVDIIECGFLKNADYIKGSTSFQRVEDIIPFLKNKKKGKTYVALVDYGRYDLKYLSEYDGRSIDAIRVCFKKNEIGLVLDYAAQIRAKGYQVCVQHVDTMGFFDEEIIDFIEKVNEFKPLAYSVVDTFGAMYEEDMLHYTGLADQYLSKDILLGFHAHNNLMLADANAQSYINKMSAHRDVVVDASLFGCGRSAGNAHTELIAQFINKKHEEKYNIDELLDLIDTVIASAQEVTSWGYSIPYFIAGIYNAHTFNVKQLLKRHNIKSKDLRGIIELLDDVQKKKYDYALLEKLYVEYFDNPVADALALEKLSNTFKNRNILLLAPGKSVAAEKEHIQKFIDEKKTMVIAVNNVISGYQLDYIFYSSTNRYNLRKFQECAPETKVIVTSNIQGAIEEDTTVVNYSSLIKFGWVNLDSSAILLLRLLIRCGVEGVYVAGLDGY
;
A
#
# COMPACT_ATOMS: atom_id res chain seq x y z
N MET A 1 24.28 3.80 30.79
CA MET A 1 23.54 3.51 29.56
C MET A 1 22.19 2.97 29.94
N GLY A 2 21.14 3.41 29.29
CA GLY A 2 19.81 2.81 29.44
C GLY A 2 19.77 1.41 28.81
N ARG A 3 18.72 0.65 29.14
CA ARG A 3 18.47 -0.66 28.55
C ARG A 3 18.01 -0.48 27.10
N LEU A 4 18.69 -1.14 26.17
CA LEU A 4 18.34 -1.16 24.75
C LEU A 4 17.67 -2.49 24.41
N GLN A 5 16.45 -2.42 23.86
CA GLN A 5 15.64 -3.57 23.49
C GLN A 5 15.27 -3.55 22.00
N LEU A 6 15.24 -4.72 21.38
CA LEU A 6 14.74 -4.94 20.03
C LEU A 6 13.39 -5.64 20.10
N LEU A 7 12.41 -5.08 19.40
CA LEU A 7 11.11 -5.68 19.19
C LEU A 7 11.02 -6.16 17.74
N ASP A 8 10.69 -7.44 17.55
CA ASP A 8 10.34 -7.96 16.23
C ASP A 8 8.82 -7.98 16.03
N CYS A 9 8.37 -7.33 14.96
CA CYS A 9 6.96 -7.23 14.60
C CYS A 9 6.58 -8.04 13.35
N THR A 10 7.42 -8.94 12.88
CA THR A 10 7.21 -9.72 11.64
C THR A 10 5.85 -10.42 11.61
N LEU A 11 5.50 -11.11 12.69
CA LEU A 11 4.22 -11.84 12.76
C LEU A 11 3.00 -10.91 12.71
N ARG A 12 3.10 -9.71 13.26
CA ARG A 12 2.03 -8.72 13.23
C ARG A 12 1.87 -8.10 11.84
N GLU A 13 2.96 -7.92 11.11
CA GLU A 13 2.95 -7.36 9.75
C GLU A 13 2.39 -8.33 8.69
N ALA A 14 2.29 -9.59 9.00
CA ALA A 14 1.90 -10.68 8.10
C ALA A 14 0.54 -10.58 7.40
N PRO A 15 -0.46 -9.83 7.86
CA PRO A 15 -1.67 -9.65 7.06
C PRO A 15 -1.49 -8.74 5.83
N ILE A 16 -0.26 -8.66 5.32
CA ILE A 16 0.04 -8.02 4.03
C ILE A 16 -0.64 -8.85 2.95
N ASP A 17 -1.58 -8.23 2.24
CA ASP A 17 -2.25 -8.81 1.07
C ASP A 17 -2.75 -10.26 1.29
N ASN A 18 -3.29 -10.57 2.50
CA ASN A 18 -3.79 -11.88 2.93
C ASN A 18 -2.74 -12.99 3.08
N LEU A 19 -1.48 -12.65 3.32
CA LEU A 19 -0.45 -13.63 3.63
C LEU A 19 -0.83 -14.45 4.87
N MET A 20 -0.82 -15.77 4.71
CA MET A 20 -1.04 -16.74 5.78
C MET A 20 0.29 -17.42 6.08
N TRP A 21 0.82 -17.24 7.29
CA TRP A 21 2.09 -17.88 7.67
C TRP A 21 1.96 -19.42 7.77
N GLY A 22 0.82 -19.92 8.24
CA GLY A 22 0.66 -21.30 8.64
C GLY A 22 1.20 -21.56 10.06
N GLU A 23 0.57 -22.48 10.78
CA GLU A 23 0.92 -22.73 12.20
C GLU A 23 2.39 -23.09 12.40
N MET A 24 2.95 -23.94 11.51
CA MET A 24 4.35 -24.36 11.64
C MET A 24 5.33 -23.19 11.52
N ASN A 25 5.10 -22.27 10.59
CA ASN A 25 5.96 -21.10 10.44
C ASN A 25 5.80 -20.10 11.58
N ILE A 26 4.60 -19.95 12.15
CA ILE A 26 4.38 -19.14 13.36
C ILE A 26 5.22 -19.72 14.52
N HIS A 27 5.18 -21.04 14.74
CA HIS A 27 6.00 -21.71 15.75
C HIS A 27 7.50 -21.52 15.49
N LYS A 28 7.95 -21.70 14.25
CA LYS A 28 9.36 -21.50 13.87
C LYS A 28 9.81 -20.06 14.16
N MET A 29 9.01 -19.07 13.74
CA MET A 29 9.37 -17.65 13.95
C MET A 29 9.47 -17.29 15.42
N ILE A 30 8.48 -17.66 16.24
CA ILE A 30 8.54 -17.38 17.69
C ILE A 30 9.78 -18.06 18.30
N HIS A 31 9.99 -19.32 18.00
CA HIS A 31 11.14 -20.06 18.53
C HIS A 31 12.49 -19.49 18.06
N GLY A 32 12.64 -19.20 16.76
CA GLY A 32 13.89 -18.63 16.23
C GLY A 32 14.17 -17.22 16.77
N LEU A 33 13.13 -16.36 16.90
CA LEU A 33 13.29 -15.05 17.53
C LEU A 33 13.71 -15.16 19.01
N GLU A 34 13.19 -16.17 19.74
CA GLU A 34 13.63 -16.49 21.09
C GLU A 34 15.12 -16.96 21.11
N MET A 35 15.51 -17.79 20.15
CA MET A 35 16.90 -18.28 20.04
C MET A 35 17.86 -17.18 19.57
N ALA A 36 17.38 -16.27 18.71
CA ALA A 36 18.08 -15.06 18.32
C ALA A 36 18.25 -14.06 19.46
N ASN A 37 17.64 -14.34 20.61
CA ASN A 37 17.64 -13.50 21.80
C ASN A 37 16.91 -12.15 21.65
N VAL A 38 15.95 -12.01 20.71
CA VAL A 38 15.09 -10.83 20.57
C VAL A 38 14.35 -10.57 21.90
N ASP A 39 14.23 -9.31 22.31
CA ASP A 39 13.69 -8.96 23.64
C ASP A 39 12.18 -9.02 23.69
N ILE A 40 11.53 -8.47 22.66
CA ILE A 40 10.08 -8.36 22.57
C ILE A 40 9.61 -8.97 21.24
N ILE A 41 8.66 -9.89 21.33
CA ILE A 41 8.12 -10.59 20.15
C ILE A 41 6.65 -10.19 19.99
N GLU A 42 6.32 -9.51 18.90
CA GLU A 42 4.95 -9.14 18.59
C GLU A 42 4.25 -10.28 17.84
N CYS A 43 3.46 -11.07 18.57
CA CYS A 43 2.88 -12.34 18.10
C CYS A 43 1.81 -12.17 17.03
N GLY A 44 1.23 -11.00 16.89
CA GLY A 44 0.19 -10.74 15.90
C GLY A 44 -0.72 -9.57 16.27
N PHE A 45 -1.90 -9.57 15.63
CA PHE A 45 -2.89 -8.52 15.71
C PHE A 45 -4.19 -9.05 16.35
N LEU A 46 -4.78 -8.33 17.30
CA LEU A 46 -6.10 -8.64 17.85
C LEU A 46 -7.19 -7.89 17.07
N LYS A 47 -8.20 -8.60 16.57
CA LYS A 47 -9.29 -8.08 15.72
C LYS A 47 -10.65 -8.68 16.08
N ASN A 48 -11.73 -7.96 15.76
CA ASN A 48 -13.11 -8.45 15.88
C ASN A 48 -13.50 -9.41 14.73
N ALA A 49 -12.63 -10.35 14.39
CA ALA A 49 -12.89 -11.34 13.37
C ALA A 49 -12.52 -12.72 13.89
N ASP A 50 -13.26 -13.74 13.50
CA ASP A 50 -12.96 -15.10 13.89
C ASP A 50 -11.54 -15.50 13.48
N TYR A 51 -10.87 -16.23 14.37
CA TYR A 51 -9.53 -16.72 14.11
C TYR A 51 -9.51 -17.71 12.97
N ILE A 52 -8.65 -17.47 11.99
CA ILE A 52 -8.37 -18.39 10.90
C ILE A 52 -7.05 -19.10 11.20
N LYS A 53 -7.07 -20.43 11.22
CA LYS A 53 -5.91 -21.28 11.53
C LYS A 53 -4.72 -20.96 10.63
N GLY A 54 -3.56 -20.69 11.24
CA GLY A 54 -2.34 -20.27 10.52
C GLY A 54 -2.25 -18.77 10.19
N SER A 55 -3.24 -17.98 10.57
CA SER A 55 -3.19 -16.53 10.58
C SER A 55 -2.53 -16.01 11.86
N THR A 56 -2.00 -14.79 11.83
CA THR A 56 -1.57 -14.02 12.99
C THR A 56 -2.52 -12.87 13.34
N SER A 57 -3.74 -12.93 12.82
CA SER A 57 -4.86 -12.11 13.25
C SER A 57 -5.76 -12.94 14.16
N PHE A 58 -5.83 -12.58 15.43
CA PHE A 58 -6.51 -13.34 16.47
C PHE A 58 -7.73 -12.57 17.00
N GLN A 59 -8.80 -13.29 17.36
CA GLN A 59 -9.92 -12.68 18.07
C GLN A 59 -9.70 -12.70 19.58
N ARG A 60 -9.11 -13.79 20.07
CA ARG A 60 -8.89 -14.03 21.49
C ARG A 60 -7.42 -14.30 21.78
N VAL A 61 -6.97 -13.93 22.94
CA VAL A 61 -5.58 -14.21 23.38
C VAL A 61 -5.35 -15.70 23.60
N GLU A 62 -6.39 -16.49 23.80
CA GLU A 62 -6.35 -17.95 23.89
C GLU A 62 -5.91 -18.60 22.58
N ASP A 63 -6.20 -17.97 21.44
CA ASP A 63 -5.77 -18.45 20.12
C ASP A 63 -4.26 -18.38 19.94
N ILE A 64 -3.57 -17.55 20.76
CA ILE A 64 -2.11 -17.39 20.76
C ILE A 64 -1.43 -18.43 21.67
N ILE A 65 -2.12 -18.94 22.70
CA ILE A 65 -1.55 -19.89 23.68
C ILE A 65 -0.83 -21.06 23.03
N PRO A 66 -1.34 -21.73 21.97
CA PRO A 66 -0.66 -22.86 21.35
C PRO A 66 0.77 -22.54 20.93
N PHE A 67 1.04 -21.31 20.53
CA PHE A 67 2.35 -20.86 20.05
C PHE A 67 3.29 -20.44 21.18
N LEU A 68 2.77 -20.19 22.40
CA LEU A 68 3.50 -19.68 23.56
C LEU A 68 3.61 -20.69 24.72
N LYS A 69 3.44 -21.99 24.43
CA LYS A 69 3.45 -23.04 25.49
C LYS A 69 4.75 -23.05 26.34
N ASN A 70 5.86 -22.64 25.77
CA ASN A 70 7.19 -22.67 26.40
C ASN A 70 7.83 -21.28 26.42
N LYS A 71 7.08 -20.26 26.86
CA LYS A 71 7.58 -18.88 26.96
C LYS A 71 8.95 -18.82 27.64
N LYS A 72 9.90 -18.14 27.00
CA LYS A 72 11.23 -17.97 27.59
C LYS A 72 11.24 -16.85 28.61
N LYS A 73 11.83 -17.13 29.76
CA LYS A 73 12.04 -16.14 30.82
C LYS A 73 12.89 -14.98 30.30
N GLY A 74 12.51 -13.77 30.63
CA GLY A 74 13.21 -12.54 30.22
C GLY A 74 12.81 -12.02 28.82
N LYS A 75 11.87 -12.69 28.16
CA LYS A 75 11.23 -12.18 26.93
C LYS A 75 9.86 -11.62 27.25
N THR A 76 9.41 -10.66 26.42
CA THR A 76 8.06 -10.08 26.50
C THR A 76 7.32 -10.41 25.21
N TYR A 77 6.14 -11.00 25.32
CA TYR A 77 5.28 -11.34 24.20
C TYR A 77 4.13 -10.34 24.12
N VAL A 78 3.95 -9.73 22.97
CA VAL A 78 2.95 -8.67 22.81
C VAL A 78 2.04 -8.96 21.61
N ALA A 79 0.87 -8.31 21.59
CA ALA A 79 0.02 -8.22 20.41
C ALA A 79 -0.45 -6.78 20.23
N LEU A 80 -0.77 -6.39 19.00
CA LEU A 80 -1.22 -5.06 18.66
C LEU A 80 -2.74 -5.00 18.54
N VAL A 81 -3.33 -3.89 18.93
CA VAL A 81 -4.72 -3.52 18.67
C VAL A 81 -4.81 -2.12 18.10
N ASP A 82 -5.74 -1.89 17.18
CA ASP A 82 -6.17 -0.54 16.80
C ASP A 82 -7.33 -0.12 17.74
N TYR A 83 -7.21 1.06 18.36
CA TYR A 83 -8.30 1.65 19.12
C TYR A 83 -9.59 1.70 18.27
N GLY A 84 -10.71 1.35 18.89
CA GLY A 84 -12.01 1.35 18.22
C GLY A 84 -12.27 0.21 17.26
N ARG A 85 -11.28 -0.68 17.00
CA ARG A 85 -11.43 -1.82 16.08
C ARG A 85 -11.38 -3.18 16.78
N TYR A 86 -11.09 -3.21 18.07
CA TYR A 86 -11.12 -4.41 18.89
C TYR A 86 -11.99 -4.19 20.15
N ASP A 87 -12.98 -5.05 20.33
CA ASP A 87 -13.89 -5.02 21.46
C ASP A 87 -13.31 -5.84 22.63
N LEU A 88 -13.06 -5.18 23.75
CA LEU A 88 -12.47 -5.79 24.95
C LEU A 88 -13.32 -6.90 25.60
N LYS A 89 -14.54 -7.15 25.14
CA LYS A 89 -15.31 -8.35 25.54
C LYS A 89 -14.64 -9.65 25.08
N TYR A 90 -13.83 -9.62 24.02
CA TYR A 90 -13.06 -10.76 23.53
C TYR A 90 -11.72 -10.96 24.25
N LEU A 91 -11.29 -9.97 25.01
CA LEU A 91 -10.06 -10.03 25.80
C LEU A 91 -10.37 -10.62 27.17
N SER A 92 -9.89 -11.83 27.46
CA SER A 92 -9.97 -12.45 28.79
C SER A 92 -8.98 -11.81 29.78
N GLU A 93 -9.16 -12.12 31.06
CA GLU A 93 -8.22 -11.74 32.11
C GLU A 93 -6.84 -12.37 31.86
N TYR A 94 -5.79 -11.64 32.19
CA TYR A 94 -4.42 -12.14 32.06
C TYR A 94 -4.16 -13.33 33.00
N ASP A 95 -3.70 -14.43 32.46
CA ASP A 95 -3.39 -15.66 33.20
C ASP A 95 -1.93 -16.13 33.04
N GLY A 96 -1.10 -15.35 32.36
CA GLY A 96 0.32 -15.62 32.12
C GLY A 96 0.61 -16.63 31.01
N ARG A 97 -0.41 -17.28 30.41
CA ARG A 97 -0.20 -18.31 29.37
C ARG A 97 -0.05 -17.78 27.97
N SER A 98 -0.63 -16.61 27.68
CA SER A 98 -0.59 -15.95 26.38
C SER A 98 0.39 -14.75 26.42
N ILE A 99 0.06 -13.67 25.69
CA ILE A 99 0.86 -12.44 25.62
C ILE A 99 0.92 -11.74 26.99
N ASP A 100 1.97 -10.94 27.19
CA ASP A 100 2.22 -10.21 28.43
C ASP A 100 1.73 -8.77 28.37
N ALA A 101 1.76 -8.18 27.17
CA ALA A 101 1.36 -6.80 26.97
C ALA A 101 0.55 -6.62 25.68
N ILE A 102 -0.22 -5.55 25.65
CA ILE A 102 -0.97 -5.11 24.47
C ILE A 102 -0.47 -3.74 24.04
N ARG A 103 -0.13 -3.63 22.74
CA ARG A 103 0.26 -2.39 22.10
C ARG A 103 -0.97 -1.75 21.49
N VAL A 104 -1.35 -0.58 21.95
CA VAL A 104 -2.54 0.15 21.51
C VAL A 104 -2.14 1.24 20.51
N CYS A 105 -2.52 1.06 19.25
CA CYS A 105 -2.42 2.09 18.22
C CYS A 105 -3.67 2.98 18.23
N PHE A 106 -3.49 4.28 17.99
CA PHE A 106 -4.59 5.23 17.90
C PHE A 106 -4.27 6.37 16.94
N LYS A 107 -5.32 7.01 16.43
CA LYS A 107 -5.23 8.17 15.54
C LYS A 107 -5.44 9.48 16.32
N LYS A 108 -5.08 10.61 15.70
CA LYS A 108 -5.20 11.95 16.28
C LYS A 108 -6.57 12.25 16.90
N ASN A 109 -7.66 11.88 16.22
CA ASN A 109 -9.03 12.10 16.73
C ASN A 109 -9.43 11.18 17.89
N GLU A 110 -8.61 10.22 18.27
CA GLU A 110 -8.85 9.22 19.32
C GLU A 110 -8.03 9.52 20.60
N ILE A 111 -7.17 10.53 20.56
CA ILE A 111 -6.20 10.88 21.62
C ILE A 111 -6.86 11.09 22.99
N GLY A 112 -8.09 11.61 23.05
CA GLY A 112 -8.82 11.85 24.29
C GLY A 112 -9.42 10.60 24.93
N LEU A 113 -9.49 9.48 24.20
CA LEU A 113 -10.22 8.27 24.60
C LEU A 113 -9.32 7.04 24.77
N VAL A 114 -8.13 7.06 24.18
CA VAL A 114 -7.26 5.88 24.11
C VAL A 114 -6.75 5.43 25.47
N LEU A 115 -6.48 6.35 26.41
CA LEU A 115 -5.98 5.99 27.74
C LEU A 115 -7.04 5.32 28.60
N ASP A 116 -8.32 5.67 28.45
CA ASP A 116 -9.44 4.97 29.11
C ASP A 116 -9.56 3.53 28.60
N TYR A 117 -9.38 3.32 27.31
CA TYR A 117 -9.32 1.99 26.71
C TYR A 117 -8.10 1.20 27.20
N ALA A 118 -6.94 1.84 27.27
CA ALA A 118 -5.72 1.28 27.81
C ALA A 118 -5.88 0.91 29.31
N ALA A 119 -6.60 1.71 30.08
CA ALA A 119 -6.91 1.43 31.48
C ALA A 119 -7.78 0.18 31.65
N GLN A 120 -8.75 -0.03 30.76
CA GLN A 120 -9.57 -1.26 30.77
C GLN A 120 -8.72 -2.50 30.44
N ILE A 121 -7.76 -2.41 29.49
CA ILE A 121 -6.81 -3.49 29.21
C ILE A 121 -5.95 -3.79 30.43
N ARG A 122 -5.43 -2.75 31.09
CA ARG A 122 -4.64 -2.89 32.32
C ARG A 122 -5.46 -3.50 33.47
N ALA A 123 -6.73 -3.15 33.59
CA ALA A 123 -7.62 -3.73 34.62
C ALA A 123 -7.80 -5.23 34.45
N LYS A 124 -7.62 -5.76 33.23
CA LYS A 124 -7.57 -7.20 32.94
C LYS A 124 -6.21 -7.86 33.21
N GLY A 125 -5.24 -7.13 33.74
CA GLY A 125 -3.94 -7.64 34.18
C GLY A 125 -2.81 -7.53 33.14
N TYR A 126 -3.07 -7.05 31.93
CA TYR A 126 -2.03 -6.90 30.89
C TYR A 126 -1.22 -5.63 31.12
N GLN A 127 0.06 -5.69 30.76
CA GLN A 127 0.84 -4.48 30.52
C GLN A 127 0.37 -3.80 29.23
N VAL A 128 0.57 -2.49 29.12
CA VAL A 128 0.10 -1.72 27.96
C VAL A 128 1.24 -0.87 27.41
N CYS A 129 1.37 -0.88 26.09
CA CYS A 129 2.14 0.12 25.36
C CYS A 129 1.18 1.01 24.57
N VAL A 130 1.52 2.28 24.38
CA VAL A 130 0.71 3.22 23.60
C VAL A 130 1.54 3.85 22.47
N GLN A 131 0.95 3.99 21.30
CA GLN A 131 1.61 4.54 20.13
C GLN A 131 0.62 5.25 19.22
N HIS A 132 0.92 6.48 18.85
CA HIS A 132 0.09 7.22 17.92
C HIS A 132 0.48 6.94 16.45
N VAL A 133 -0.53 6.76 15.63
CA VAL A 133 -0.37 6.64 14.18
C VAL A 133 -0.22 8.04 13.60
N ASP A 134 0.69 8.20 12.62
CA ASP A 134 0.93 9.47 11.93
C ASP A 134 1.44 10.58 12.86
N THR A 135 2.58 10.33 13.50
CA THR A 135 3.24 11.29 14.39
C THR A 135 3.38 12.67 13.76
N MET A 136 3.81 12.75 12.50
CA MET A 136 3.96 14.01 11.74
C MET A 136 2.63 14.77 11.51
N GLY A 137 1.50 14.18 11.85
CA GLY A 137 0.19 14.79 11.76
C GLY A 137 -0.25 15.54 13.02
N PHE A 138 0.55 15.47 14.09
CA PHE A 138 0.29 16.16 15.36
C PHE A 138 1.10 17.43 15.46
N PHE A 139 0.58 18.43 16.17
CA PHE A 139 1.37 19.57 16.62
C PHE A 139 2.15 19.21 17.88
N ASP A 140 3.27 19.87 18.14
CA ASP A 140 4.12 19.61 19.30
C ASP A 140 3.35 19.71 20.62
N GLU A 141 2.49 20.71 20.76
CA GLU A 141 1.65 20.90 21.92
C GLU A 141 0.71 19.71 22.17
N GLU A 142 0.13 19.14 21.12
CA GLU A 142 -0.75 17.97 21.23
C GLU A 142 0.01 16.73 21.71
N ILE A 143 1.26 16.58 21.25
CA ILE A 143 2.15 15.48 21.68
C ILE A 143 2.54 15.67 23.15
N ILE A 144 2.93 16.89 23.54
CA ILE A 144 3.31 17.21 24.92
C ILE A 144 2.14 16.96 25.87
N ASP A 145 0.96 17.49 25.57
CA ASP A 145 -0.26 17.31 26.37
C ASP A 145 -0.62 15.83 26.52
N PHE A 146 -0.39 15.03 25.47
CA PHE A 146 -0.63 13.60 25.53
C PHE A 146 0.44 12.89 26.37
N ILE A 147 1.70 13.24 26.25
CA ILE A 147 2.80 12.67 27.04
C ILE A 147 2.59 12.95 28.54
N GLU A 148 2.08 14.12 28.93
CA GLU A 148 1.75 14.39 30.33
C GLU A 148 0.72 13.39 30.88
N LYS A 149 -0.32 13.08 30.13
CA LYS A 149 -1.31 12.05 30.49
C LYS A 149 -0.72 10.63 30.47
N VAL A 150 0.20 10.35 29.54
CA VAL A 150 0.96 9.09 29.49
C VAL A 150 1.82 8.93 30.73
N ASN A 151 2.42 10.01 31.25
CA ASN A 151 3.20 9.99 32.48
C ASN A 151 2.34 9.66 33.72
N GLU A 152 1.10 10.14 33.78
CA GLU A 152 0.13 9.78 34.82
C GLU A 152 -0.31 8.32 34.67
N PHE A 153 -0.59 7.88 33.47
CA PHE A 153 -1.02 6.52 33.14
C PHE A 153 0.11 5.49 33.34
N LYS A 154 1.40 5.83 33.09
CA LYS A 154 2.58 4.94 33.19
C LYS A 154 2.42 3.63 32.43
N PRO A 155 2.36 3.65 31.08
CA PRO A 155 2.42 2.43 30.28
C PRO A 155 3.82 1.79 30.36
N LEU A 156 3.94 0.55 29.84
CA LEU A 156 5.24 -0.09 29.67
C LEU A 156 6.13 0.70 28.69
N ALA A 157 5.52 1.16 27.59
CA ALA A 157 6.22 1.93 26.55
C ALA A 157 5.28 2.97 25.91
N TYR A 158 5.89 4.05 25.45
CA TYR A 158 5.32 5.01 24.52
C TYR A 158 6.20 5.06 23.27
N SER A 159 5.62 4.93 22.07
CA SER A 159 6.39 4.86 20.82
C SER A 159 6.05 5.97 19.85
N VAL A 160 7.08 6.58 19.27
CA VAL A 160 7.02 7.46 18.11
C VAL A 160 6.97 6.59 16.85
N VAL A 161 6.07 6.89 15.92
CA VAL A 161 5.80 6.05 14.75
C VAL A 161 5.93 6.85 13.46
N ASP A 162 6.84 6.45 12.59
CA ASP A 162 6.88 6.88 11.18
C ASP A 162 5.92 6.04 10.35
N THR A 163 4.64 6.37 10.41
CA THR A 163 3.56 5.58 9.82
C THR A 163 3.64 5.45 8.30
N PHE A 164 4.14 6.49 7.64
CA PHE A 164 4.17 6.54 6.18
C PHE A 164 5.59 6.39 5.60
N GLY A 165 6.58 6.07 6.45
CA GLY A 165 7.98 5.99 6.03
C GLY A 165 8.46 7.28 5.40
N ALA A 166 8.08 8.41 5.98
CA ALA A 166 8.22 9.76 5.45
C ALA A 166 9.20 10.62 6.25
N MET A 167 9.64 10.15 7.44
CA MET A 167 10.56 10.89 8.30
C MET A 167 11.98 10.88 7.74
N TYR A 168 12.54 12.07 7.58
CA TYR A 168 13.98 12.26 7.53
C TYR A 168 14.58 12.22 8.94
N GLU A 169 15.92 12.24 9.04
CA GLU A 169 16.60 12.17 10.35
C GLU A 169 16.18 13.34 11.26
N GLU A 170 16.02 14.53 10.70
CA GLU A 170 15.59 15.71 11.47
C GLU A 170 14.21 15.52 12.08
N ASP A 171 13.25 14.96 11.34
CA ASP A 171 11.91 14.69 11.83
C ASP A 171 11.94 13.65 12.96
N MET A 172 12.69 12.56 12.76
CA MET A 172 12.85 11.51 13.77
C MET A 172 13.46 12.08 15.04
N LEU A 173 14.54 12.87 14.93
CA LEU A 173 15.20 13.50 16.08
C LEU A 173 14.31 14.51 16.78
N HIS A 174 13.51 15.27 16.03
CA HIS A 174 12.54 16.21 16.59
C HIS A 174 11.52 15.50 17.47
N TYR A 175 10.77 14.54 16.91
CA TYR A 175 9.69 13.88 17.65
C TYR A 175 10.19 12.96 18.79
N THR A 176 11.29 12.25 18.59
CA THR A 176 11.88 11.44 19.65
C THR A 176 12.56 12.30 20.72
N GLY A 177 13.14 13.44 20.35
CA GLY A 177 13.69 14.43 21.28
C GLY A 177 12.60 15.09 22.12
N LEU A 178 11.48 15.45 21.50
CA LEU A 178 10.30 15.95 22.21
C LEU A 178 9.78 14.93 23.23
N ALA A 179 9.63 13.68 22.80
CA ALA A 179 9.25 12.60 23.69
C ALA A 179 10.27 12.38 24.81
N ASP A 180 11.56 12.39 24.53
CA ASP A 180 12.59 12.24 25.55
C ASP A 180 12.58 13.34 26.61
N GLN A 181 12.28 14.55 26.19
CA GLN A 181 12.23 15.72 27.08
C GLN A 181 11.07 15.66 28.09
N TYR A 182 9.90 15.21 27.66
CA TYR A 182 8.67 15.28 28.46
C TYR A 182 8.24 13.95 29.05
N LEU A 183 8.65 12.80 28.48
CA LEU A 183 8.27 11.47 28.96
C LEU A 183 9.10 11.06 30.18
N SER A 184 8.43 10.57 31.23
CA SER A 184 9.07 9.99 32.41
C SER A 184 10.11 8.93 32.04
N LYS A 185 11.24 8.90 32.75
CA LYS A 185 12.37 8.01 32.44
C LYS A 185 12.10 6.54 32.79
N ASP A 186 11.07 6.26 33.58
CA ASP A 186 10.59 4.91 33.92
C ASP A 186 9.68 4.29 32.85
N ILE A 187 9.31 5.06 31.81
CA ILE A 187 8.56 4.57 30.65
C ILE A 187 9.55 4.35 29.49
N LEU A 188 9.50 3.18 28.87
CA LEU A 188 10.29 2.90 27.66
C LEU A 188 9.90 3.86 26.53
N LEU A 189 10.89 4.50 25.93
CA LEU A 189 10.66 5.24 24.68
C LEU A 189 10.87 4.29 23.50
N GLY A 190 9.88 4.19 22.62
CA GLY A 190 9.92 3.37 21.44
C GLY A 190 10.03 4.16 20.13
N PHE A 191 10.60 3.53 19.11
CA PHE A 191 10.60 4.04 17.76
C PHE A 191 10.24 2.94 16.76
N HIS A 192 9.23 3.19 15.93
CA HIS A 192 8.76 2.31 14.85
C HIS A 192 8.82 3.05 13.52
N ALA A 193 9.57 2.53 12.55
CA ALA A 193 9.77 3.20 11.26
C ALA A 193 9.39 2.31 10.08
N HIS A 194 8.55 2.84 9.16
CA HIS A 194 8.37 2.29 7.83
C HIS A 194 9.44 2.79 6.87
N ASN A 195 9.64 2.06 5.74
CA ASN A 195 10.82 2.20 4.89
C ASN A 195 10.56 2.81 3.49
N ASN A 196 9.50 3.61 3.33
CA ASN A 196 9.11 4.12 2.00
C ASN A 196 10.18 5.05 1.38
N LEU A 197 10.94 5.77 2.18
CA LEU A 197 12.11 6.56 1.77
C LEU A 197 13.44 5.82 1.89
N MET A 198 13.44 4.52 2.28
CA MET A 198 14.65 3.72 2.56
C MET A 198 15.51 4.29 3.69
N LEU A 199 14.89 4.97 4.65
CA LEU A 199 15.57 5.60 5.79
C LEU A 199 15.28 4.89 7.13
N ALA A 200 14.43 3.88 7.18
CA ALA A 200 14.00 3.25 8.42
C ALA A 200 15.19 2.72 9.25
N ASP A 201 16.13 2.00 8.63
CA ASP A 201 17.30 1.47 9.33
C ASP A 201 18.27 2.58 9.78
N ALA A 202 18.48 3.60 8.96
CA ALA A 202 19.34 4.72 9.31
C ALA A 202 18.74 5.53 10.47
N ASN A 203 17.45 5.83 10.41
CA ASN A 203 16.74 6.53 11.48
C ASN A 203 16.73 5.70 12.79
N ALA A 204 16.50 4.39 12.70
CA ALA A 204 16.53 3.50 13.86
C ALA A 204 17.92 3.48 14.51
N GLN A 205 19.00 3.41 13.73
CA GLN A 205 20.38 3.46 14.23
C GLN A 205 20.71 4.82 14.86
N SER A 206 20.29 5.93 14.24
CA SER A 206 20.47 7.27 14.78
C SER A 206 19.70 7.45 16.09
N TYR A 207 18.45 6.97 16.15
CA TYR A 207 17.63 6.93 17.36
C TYR A 207 18.33 6.16 18.49
N ILE A 208 18.82 4.95 18.23
CA ILE A 208 19.55 4.16 19.21
C ILE A 208 20.74 4.94 19.76
N ASN A 209 21.58 5.47 18.89
CA ASN A 209 22.78 6.22 19.29
C ASN A 209 22.47 7.44 20.17
N LYS A 210 21.37 8.13 19.90
CA LYS A 210 20.99 9.35 20.63
C LYS A 210 20.31 9.04 21.95
N MET A 211 19.38 8.10 22.00
CA MET A 211 18.48 7.92 23.14
C MET A 211 18.97 6.87 24.14
N SER A 212 19.61 5.78 23.70
CA SER A 212 20.06 4.70 24.61
C SER A 212 21.17 5.11 25.60
N ALA A 213 21.81 6.26 25.33
CA ALA A 213 22.86 6.76 26.22
C ALA A 213 22.33 7.15 27.61
N HIS A 214 21.05 7.53 27.72
CA HIS A 214 20.52 8.17 28.95
C HIS A 214 19.10 7.75 29.34
N ARG A 215 18.46 6.83 28.57
CA ARG A 215 17.18 6.23 28.94
C ARG A 215 16.99 4.84 28.35
N ASP A 216 16.02 4.10 28.91
CA ASP A 216 15.59 2.82 28.35
C ASP A 216 14.82 3.03 27.06
N VAL A 217 15.18 2.26 26.02
CA VAL A 217 14.62 2.40 24.66
C VAL A 217 14.25 1.06 24.06
N VAL A 218 13.27 1.08 23.16
CA VAL A 218 12.91 -0.04 22.31
C VAL A 218 12.85 0.41 20.85
N VAL A 219 13.37 -0.43 19.96
CA VAL A 219 13.31 -0.25 18.50
C VAL A 219 12.50 -1.37 17.91
N ASP A 220 11.51 -1.00 17.11
CA ASP A 220 10.71 -1.96 16.34
C ASP A 220 11.39 -2.25 15.00
N ALA A 221 11.44 -3.52 14.64
CA ALA A 221 11.92 -3.98 13.34
C ALA A 221 11.18 -5.26 12.93
N SER A 222 11.41 -5.73 11.71
CA SER A 222 10.87 -6.99 11.22
C SER A 222 11.92 -7.75 10.41
N LEU A 223 11.84 -9.08 10.38
CA LEU A 223 12.73 -9.92 9.58
C LEU A 223 12.64 -9.53 8.12
N PHE A 224 13.81 -9.25 7.51
CA PHE A 224 13.95 -8.82 6.13
C PHE A 224 13.07 -7.58 5.80
N GLY A 225 12.83 -6.73 6.79
CA GLY A 225 11.98 -5.57 6.67
C GLY A 225 10.52 -5.89 6.30
N CYS A 226 10.04 -7.10 6.60
CA CYS A 226 8.67 -7.53 6.29
C CYS A 226 7.65 -6.51 6.79
N GLY A 227 6.80 -6.01 5.88
CA GLY A 227 5.83 -4.98 6.26
C GLY A 227 5.07 -4.44 5.07
N ARG A 228 4.11 -3.58 5.34
CA ARG A 228 3.33 -2.91 4.30
C ARG A 228 4.24 -2.01 3.46
N SER A 229 3.93 -1.89 2.17
CA SER A 229 4.60 -0.96 1.26
C SER A 229 6.08 -1.30 1.07
N ALA A 230 7.00 -0.41 1.41
CA ALA A 230 8.43 -0.69 1.40
C ALA A 230 8.91 -1.44 2.67
N GLY A 231 7.99 -1.79 3.58
CA GLY A 231 8.30 -2.51 4.80
C GLY A 231 8.75 -1.63 5.97
N ASN A 232 9.48 -2.24 6.89
CA ASN A 232 9.95 -1.65 8.15
C ASN A 232 11.49 -1.59 8.20
N ALA A 233 12.05 -1.14 9.31
CA ALA A 233 13.44 -1.41 9.65
C ALA A 233 13.68 -2.93 9.74
N HIS A 234 14.90 -3.38 9.42
CA HIS A 234 15.23 -4.79 9.32
C HIS A 234 15.76 -5.33 10.65
N THR A 235 15.13 -6.37 11.21
CA THR A 235 15.53 -6.96 12.49
C THR A 235 17.00 -7.40 12.49
N GLU A 236 17.46 -8.07 11.44
CA GLU A 236 18.84 -8.54 11.31
C GLU A 236 19.84 -7.40 11.22
N LEU A 237 19.51 -6.29 10.55
CA LEU A 237 20.39 -5.12 10.44
C LEU A 237 20.50 -4.38 11.77
N ILE A 238 19.37 -4.17 12.45
CA ILE A 238 19.35 -3.50 13.76
C ILE A 238 20.02 -4.36 14.81
N ALA A 239 19.76 -5.68 14.84
CA ALA A 239 20.44 -6.62 15.74
C ALA A 239 21.97 -6.60 15.54
N GLN A 240 22.44 -6.66 14.29
CA GLN A 240 23.86 -6.57 13.96
C GLN A 240 24.47 -5.21 14.35
N PHE A 241 23.74 -4.12 14.15
CA PHE A 241 24.18 -2.79 14.57
C PHE A 241 24.37 -2.73 16.09
N ILE A 242 23.39 -3.25 16.86
CA ILE A 242 23.45 -3.28 18.32
C ILE A 242 24.64 -4.14 18.78
N ASN A 243 24.80 -5.34 18.24
CA ASN A 243 25.93 -6.23 18.56
C ASN A 243 27.28 -5.54 18.32
N LYS A 244 27.40 -4.80 17.23
CA LYS A 244 28.67 -4.15 16.85
C LYS A 244 28.98 -2.87 17.63
N LYS A 245 27.95 -2.09 17.96
CA LYS A 245 28.14 -0.72 18.47
C LYS A 245 27.81 -0.55 19.94
N HIS A 246 27.06 -1.48 20.53
CA HIS A 246 26.58 -1.39 21.91
C HIS A 246 26.97 -2.64 22.70
N GLU A 247 26.19 -3.70 22.62
CA GLU A 247 26.38 -4.95 23.37
C GLU A 247 26.14 -6.14 22.46
N GLU A 248 27.06 -7.10 22.41
CA GLU A 248 26.89 -8.35 21.70
C GLU A 248 25.85 -9.23 22.40
N LYS A 249 24.65 -9.27 21.85
CA LYS A 249 23.46 -9.80 22.51
C LYS A 249 22.62 -10.73 21.64
N TYR A 250 22.53 -10.45 20.34
CA TYR A 250 21.64 -11.14 19.42
C TYR A 250 22.38 -12.19 18.58
N ASN A 251 21.78 -13.35 18.41
CA ASN A 251 22.29 -14.38 17.51
C ASN A 251 21.81 -14.12 16.08
N ILE A 252 22.71 -13.65 15.23
CA ILE A 252 22.40 -13.29 13.84
C ILE A 252 22.11 -14.52 12.99
N ASP A 253 22.78 -15.65 13.24
CA ASP A 253 22.57 -16.87 12.45
C ASP A 253 21.13 -17.38 12.56
N GLU A 254 20.53 -17.31 13.75
CA GLU A 254 19.11 -17.67 13.94
C GLU A 254 18.16 -16.75 13.17
N LEU A 255 18.49 -15.44 13.05
CA LEU A 255 17.70 -14.51 12.24
C LEU A 255 17.81 -14.84 10.74
N LEU A 256 19.02 -15.17 10.27
CA LEU A 256 19.27 -15.56 8.89
C LEU A 256 18.55 -16.87 8.54
N ASP A 257 18.60 -17.87 9.44
CA ASP A 257 17.86 -19.12 9.26
C ASP A 257 16.34 -18.91 9.13
N LEU A 258 15.78 -17.97 9.91
CA LEU A 258 14.35 -17.61 9.79
C LEU A 258 14.06 -16.93 8.44
N ILE A 259 14.97 -16.07 7.97
CA ILE A 259 14.80 -15.41 6.67
C ILE A 259 14.82 -16.47 5.56
N ASP A 260 15.77 -17.36 5.55
CA ASP A 260 15.90 -18.38 4.50
C ASP A 260 14.77 -19.41 4.52
N THR A 261 14.28 -19.79 5.70
CA THR A 261 13.32 -20.89 5.84
C THR A 261 11.86 -20.47 5.90
N VAL A 262 11.57 -19.21 6.26
CA VAL A 262 10.20 -18.71 6.42
C VAL A 262 9.92 -17.49 5.54
N ILE A 263 10.78 -16.47 5.60
CA ILE A 263 10.52 -15.22 4.89
C ILE A 263 10.68 -15.39 3.37
N ALA A 264 11.66 -16.14 2.91
CA ALA A 264 11.87 -16.41 1.48
C ALA A 264 10.61 -17.00 0.82
N SER A 265 9.93 -17.95 1.49
CA SER A 265 8.67 -18.52 0.97
C SER A 265 7.52 -17.51 0.95
N ALA A 266 7.48 -16.57 1.88
CA ALA A 266 6.47 -15.51 1.90
C ALA A 266 6.68 -14.52 0.75
N GLN A 267 7.92 -14.25 0.35
CA GLN A 267 8.24 -13.37 -0.78
C GLN A 267 7.83 -13.93 -2.14
N GLU A 268 7.65 -15.25 -2.27
CA GLU A 268 7.09 -15.86 -3.48
C GLU A 268 5.60 -15.52 -3.66
N VAL A 269 4.89 -15.24 -2.57
CA VAL A 269 3.45 -14.97 -2.56
C VAL A 269 3.15 -13.47 -2.54
N THR A 270 3.94 -12.71 -1.82
CA THR A 270 3.77 -11.25 -1.65
C THR A 270 5.12 -10.56 -1.64
N SER A 271 5.15 -9.30 -2.06
CA SER A 271 6.38 -8.52 -2.12
C SER A 271 6.26 -7.23 -1.31
N TRP A 272 7.36 -6.90 -0.65
CA TRP A 272 7.58 -5.59 -0.02
C TRP A 272 8.96 -5.08 -0.41
N GLY A 273 9.28 -3.87 -0.05
CA GLY A 273 10.54 -3.23 -0.39
C GLY A 273 10.36 -2.01 -1.26
N TYR A 274 11.46 -1.44 -1.68
CA TYR A 274 11.48 -0.21 -2.48
C TYR A 274 10.69 -0.33 -3.78
N SER A 275 9.85 0.65 -4.03
CA SER A 275 9.23 0.86 -5.33
C SER A 275 8.93 2.35 -5.54
N ILE A 276 8.87 2.77 -6.81
CA ILE A 276 8.57 4.17 -7.14
C ILE A 276 7.23 4.64 -6.57
N PRO A 277 6.14 3.86 -6.57
CA PRO A 277 4.89 4.26 -5.94
C PRO A 277 5.02 4.51 -4.43
N TYR A 278 5.77 3.67 -3.72
CA TYR A 278 5.97 3.83 -2.28
C TYR A 278 6.89 5.01 -1.96
N PHE A 279 7.92 5.24 -2.77
CA PHE A 279 8.72 6.46 -2.72
C PHE A 279 7.82 7.71 -2.87
N ILE A 280 6.90 7.71 -3.86
CA ILE A 280 5.96 8.83 -4.05
C ILE A 280 5.06 9.00 -2.80
N ALA A 281 4.55 7.91 -2.23
CA ALA A 281 3.79 7.98 -0.99
C ALA A 281 4.62 8.59 0.16
N GLY A 282 5.90 8.20 0.31
CA GLY A 282 6.83 8.71 1.31
C GLY A 282 7.07 10.21 1.18
N ILE A 283 7.49 10.70 0.00
CA ILE A 283 7.79 12.13 -0.19
C ILE A 283 6.59 13.07 0.02
N TYR A 284 5.36 12.57 -0.09
CA TYR A 284 4.15 13.33 0.16
C TYR A 284 3.48 13.02 1.51
N ASN A 285 4.12 12.23 2.36
CA ASN A 285 3.54 11.75 3.64
C ASN A 285 2.11 11.22 3.45
N ALA A 286 1.93 10.39 2.40
CA ALA A 286 0.64 9.95 1.92
C ALA A 286 0.38 8.46 2.23
N HIS A 287 -0.88 8.13 2.49
CA HIS A 287 -1.28 6.75 2.69
C HIS A 287 -1.04 5.93 1.41
N THR A 288 -0.34 4.80 1.54
CA THR A 288 0.08 3.96 0.40
C THR A 288 -1.09 3.32 -0.37
N PHE A 289 -2.29 3.25 0.20
CA PHE A 289 -3.48 2.81 -0.51
C PHE A 289 -3.88 3.78 -1.62
N ASN A 290 -3.55 5.07 -1.52
CA ASN A 290 -3.78 6.04 -2.58
C ASN A 290 -2.98 5.67 -3.83
N VAL A 291 -1.68 5.38 -3.66
CA VAL A 291 -0.83 4.96 -4.80
C VAL A 291 -1.23 3.57 -5.32
N LYS A 292 -1.54 2.61 -4.44
CA LYS A 292 -2.04 1.28 -4.85
C LYS A 292 -3.33 1.36 -5.67
N GLN A 293 -4.25 2.23 -5.31
CA GLN A 293 -5.51 2.41 -6.04
C GLN A 293 -5.29 3.02 -7.42
N LEU A 294 -4.43 4.03 -7.51
CA LEU A 294 -4.09 4.67 -8.78
C LEU A 294 -3.35 3.72 -9.73
N LEU A 295 -2.49 2.84 -9.22
CA LEU A 295 -1.79 1.82 -10.03
C LEU A 295 -2.71 0.81 -10.72
N LYS A 296 -3.97 0.70 -10.31
CA LYS A 296 -4.97 -0.11 -11.04
C LYS A 296 -5.41 0.51 -12.36
N ARG A 297 -4.98 1.75 -12.65
CA ARG A 297 -5.29 2.45 -13.90
C ARG A 297 -4.32 2.07 -15.00
N HIS A 298 -4.85 1.82 -16.21
CA HIS A 298 -4.07 1.28 -17.33
C HIS A 298 -3.04 2.25 -17.92
N ASN A 299 -3.28 3.56 -17.78
CA ASN A 299 -2.50 4.58 -18.49
C ASN A 299 -1.64 5.47 -17.56
N ILE A 300 -1.49 5.13 -16.27
CA ILE A 300 -0.74 5.93 -15.32
C ILE A 300 0.76 5.65 -15.37
N LYS A 301 1.56 6.69 -15.37
CA LYS A 301 3.03 6.63 -15.19
C LYS A 301 3.41 7.19 -13.83
N SER A 302 4.65 6.94 -13.40
CA SER A 302 5.14 7.45 -12.11
C SER A 302 5.02 8.97 -11.97
N LYS A 303 5.28 9.73 -13.03
CA LYS A 303 5.11 11.19 -13.01
C LYS A 303 3.66 11.62 -12.82
N ASP A 304 2.73 10.88 -13.44
CA ASP A 304 1.29 11.16 -13.36
C ASP A 304 0.76 10.79 -11.96
N LEU A 305 1.22 9.64 -11.44
CA LEU A 305 0.96 9.22 -10.07
C LEU A 305 1.39 10.29 -9.07
N ARG A 306 2.61 10.81 -9.22
CA ARG A 306 3.11 11.92 -8.40
C ARG A 306 2.23 13.15 -8.52
N GLY A 307 1.93 13.59 -9.75
CA GLY A 307 1.11 14.79 -9.98
C GLY A 307 -0.31 14.67 -9.40
N ILE A 308 -0.92 13.47 -9.44
CA ILE A 308 -2.25 13.26 -8.86
C ILE A 308 -2.21 13.28 -7.32
N ILE A 309 -1.19 12.66 -6.69
CA ILE A 309 -1.03 12.71 -5.23
C ILE A 309 -0.77 14.14 -4.74
N GLU A 310 -0.07 14.95 -5.53
CA GLU A 310 0.20 16.36 -5.21
C GLU A 310 -1.07 17.23 -5.19
N LEU A 311 -2.13 16.83 -5.92
CA LEU A 311 -3.44 17.53 -5.91
C LEU A 311 -4.23 17.32 -4.61
N LEU A 312 -3.90 16.30 -3.82
CA LEU A 312 -4.53 16.06 -2.52
C LEU A 312 -4.00 17.05 -1.49
N ASP A 313 -4.89 17.57 -0.64
CA ASP A 313 -4.47 18.30 0.57
C ASP A 313 -3.87 17.34 1.62
N ASP A 314 -3.26 17.88 2.68
CA ASP A 314 -2.55 17.07 3.68
C ASP A 314 -3.48 16.12 4.46
N VAL A 315 -4.75 16.45 4.63
CA VAL A 315 -5.74 15.57 5.26
C VAL A 315 -6.16 14.45 4.32
N GLN A 316 -6.36 14.79 3.05
CA GLN A 316 -6.74 13.84 2.00
C GLN A 316 -5.63 12.84 1.70
N LYS A 317 -4.35 13.27 1.70
CA LYS A 317 -3.18 12.38 1.54
C LYS A 317 -3.16 11.25 2.56
N LYS A 318 -3.57 11.51 3.80
CA LYS A 318 -3.55 10.57 4.92
C LYS A 318 -4.76 9.64 4.99
N LYS A 319 -5.79 9.93 4.18
CA LYS A 319 -6.99 9.11 4.02
C LYS A 319 -6.94 8.38 2.67
N TYR A 320 -7.86 7.47 2.46
CA TYR A 320 -8.07 6.81 1.16
C TYR A 320 -9.53 6.93 0.75
N ASP A 321 -9.82 8.01 0.03
CA ASP A 321 -11.11 8.24 -0.61
C ASP A 321 -10.98 7.88 -2.10
N TYR A 322 -11.42 6.68 -2.45
CA TYR A 322 -11.30 6.16 -3.81
C TYR A 322 -12.15 6.92 -4.83
N ALA A 323 -13.26 7.50 -4.41
CA ALA A 323 -14.11 8.31 -5.29
C ALA A 323 -13.41 9.64 -5.62
N LEU A 324 -12.80 10.29 -4.63
CA LEU A 324 -11.99 11.48 -4.83
C LEU A 324 -10.78 11.19 -5.74
N LEU A 325 -10.06 10.10 -5.49
CA LEU A 325 -8.91 9.73 -6.32
C LEU A 325 -9.30 9.47 -7.78
N GLU A 326 -10.46 8.85 -8.01
CA GLU A 326 -10.98 8.62 -9.35
C GLU A 326 -11.30 9.94 -10.06
N LYS A 327 -11.90 10.89 -9.33
CA LYS A 327 -12.17 12.23 -9.83
C LYS A 327 -10.89 12.96 -10.20
N LEU A 328 -9.91 13.01 -9.28
CA LEU A 328 -8.63 13.68 -9.50
C LEU A 328 -7.82 13.03 -10.65
N TYR A 329 -7.89 11.69 -10.79
CA TYR A 329 -7.30 11.00 -11.92
C TYR A 329 -7.87 11.48 -13.25
N VAL A 330 -9.20 11.60 -13.36
CA VAL A 330 -9.85 12.09 -14.58
C VAL A 330 -9.51 13.55 -14.81
N GLU A 331 -9.60 14.42 -13.80
CA GLU A 331 -9.28 15.85 -13.88
C GLU A 331 -7.81 16.09 -14.29
N TYR A 332 -6.87 15.28 -13.78
CA TYR A 332 -5.44 15.39 -14.11
C TYR A 332 -5.17 15.18 -15.61
N PHE A 333 -5.90 14.26 -16.22
CA PHE A 333 -5.76 13.96 -17.64
C PHE A 333 -6.72 14.73 -18.53
N ASP A 334 -7.76 15.36 -17.96
CA ASP A 334 -8.79 16.02 -18.77
C ASP A 334 -8.23 17.27 -19.46
N ASN A 335 -8.48 17.32 -20.77
CA ASN A 335 -8.22 18.47 -21.61
C ASN A 335 -9.48 18.72 -22.44
N PRO A 336 -10.46 19.45 -21.89
CA PRO A 336 -11.77 19.59 -22.51
C PRO A 336 -11.69 20.19 -23.91
N VAL A 337 -12.38 19.56 -24.86
CA VAL A 337 -12.49 20.04 -26.24
C VAL A 337 -13.95 20.08 -26.65
N ALA A 338 -14.29 21.00 -27.54
CA ALA A 338 -15.60 21.05 -28.17
C ALA A 338 -15.67 20.00 -29.30
N ASP A 339 -16.21 18.82 -29.01
CA ASP A 339 -16.22 17.66 -29.91
C ASP A 339 -17.53 17.43 -30.66
N ALA A 340 -18.50 18.37 -30.58
CA ALA A 340 -19.84 18.22 -31.21
C ALA A 340 -19.77 17.92 -32.71
N LEU A 341 -18.95 18.68 -33.45
CA LEU A 341 -18.75 18.47 -34.90
C LEU A 341 -18.06 17.16 -35.20
N ALA A 342 -17.08 16.77 -34.36
CA ALA A 342 -16.39 15.49 -34.49
C ALA A 342 -17.35 14.32 -34.27
N LEU A 343 -18.19 14.38 -33.25
CA LEU A 343 -19.21 13.38 -32.97
C LEU A 343 -20.28 13.30 -34.06
N GLU A 344 -20.72 14.43 -34.62
CA GLU A 344 -21.65 14.44 -35.73
C GLU A 344 -21.04 13.74 -36.97
N LYS A 345 -19.79 14.05 -37.31
CA LYS A 345 -19.08 13.44 -38.44
C LYS A 345 -18.91 11.93 -38.21
N LEU A 346 -18.52 11.51 -37.01
CA LEU A 346 -18.38 10.10 -36.68
C LEU A 346 -19.72 9.38 -36.66
N SER A 347 -20.77 10.00 -36.12
CA SER A 347 -22.10 9.44 -36.13
C SER A 347 -22.63 9.21 -37.55
N ASN A 348 -22.49 10.18 -38.44
CA ASN A 348 -22.85 10.04 -39.84
C ASN A 348 -22.05 8.93 -40.54
N THR A 349 -20.82 8.70 -40.13
CA THR A 349 -19.95 7.65 -40.72
C THR A 349 -20.29 6.27 -40.19
N PHE A 350 -20.58 6.15 -38.90
CA PHE A 350 -20.77 4.86 -38.21
C PHE A 350 -22.22 4.37 -38.23
N LYS A 351 -23.18 5.27 -38.40
CA LYS A 351 -24.60 4.93 -38.46
C LYS A 351 -24.87 3.89 -39.52
N ASN A 352 -25.64 2.87 -39.19
CA ASN A 352 -26.00 1.75 -40.04
C ASN A 352 -24.81 0.94 -40.60
N ARG A 353 -23.65 0.97 -39.94
CA ARG A 353 -22.51 0.14 -40.27
C ARG A 353 -22.35 -1.01 -39.28
N ASN A 354 -21.94 -2.17 -39.78
CA ASN A 354 -21.38 -3.23 -38.93
C ASN A 354 -19.99 -2.79 -38.50
N ILE A 355 -19.73 -2.72 -37.19
CA ILE A 355 -18.44 -2.31 -36.65
C ILE A 355 -17.78 -3.47 -35.94
N LEU A 356 -16.51 -3.73 -36.29
CA LEU A 356 -15.65 -4.65 -35.55
C LEU A 356 -14.64 -3.82 -34.73
N LEU A 357 -14.76 -3.88 -33.41
CA LEU A 357 -13.72 -3.41 -32.49
C LEU A 357 -12.62 -4.49 -32.43
N LEU A 358 -11.43 -4.13 -32.88
CA LEU A 358 -10.27 -5.03 -32.92
C LEU A 358 -9.27 -4.60 -31.84
N ALA A 359 -9.23 -5.33 -30.73
CA ALA A 359 -8.29 -5.10 -29.63
C ALA A 359 -7.02 -5.95 -29.82
N PRO A 360 -5.86 -5.55 -29.21
CA PRO A 360 -4.56 -6.19 -29.46
C PRO A 360 -4.32 -7.49 -28.66
N GLY A 361 -5.35 -8.30 -28.44
CA GLY A 361 -5.22 -9.57 -27.74
C GLY A 361 -4.58 -10.65 -28.60
N LYS A 362 -4.00 -11.67 -27.98
CA LYS A 362 -3.30 -12.77 -28.66
C LYS A 362 -4.21 -13.57 -29.59
N SER A 363 -5.51 -13.68 -29.25
CA SER A 363 -6.51 -14.37 -30.06
C SER A 363 -6.64 -13.79 -31.48
N VAL A 364 -6.36 -12.49 -31.66
CA VAL A 364 -6.43 -11.86 -33.00
C VAL A 364 -5.46 -12.47 -33.99
N ALA A 365 -4.26 -12.84 -33.53
CA ALA A 365 -3.28 -13.52 -34.38
C ALA A 365 -3.64 -15.00 -34.57
N ALA A 366 -4.13 -15.67 -33.50
CA ALA A 366 -4.50 -17.09 -33.55
C ALA A 366 -5.71 -17.36 -34.45
N GLU A 367 -6.72 -16.46 -34.42
CA GLU A 367 -8.00 -16.60 -35.12
C GLU A 367 -8.06 -15.75 -36.41
N LYS A 368 -6.91 -15.40 -36.99
CA LYS A 368 -6.84 -14.45 -38.09
C LYS A 368 -7.75 -14.79 -39.27
N GLU A 369 -7.76 -16.04 -39.70
CA GLU A 369 -8.58 -16.49 -40.84
C GLU A 369 -10.09 -16.37 -40.56
N HIS A 370 -10.53 -16.73 -39.33
CA HIS A 370 -11.91 -16.60 -38.93
C HIS A 370 -12.35 -15.12 -38.83
N ILE A 371 -11.50 -14.28 -38.28
CA ILE A 371 -11.78 -12.83 -38.17
C ILE A 371 -11.85 -12.21 -39.56
N GLN A 372 -10.90 -12.53 -40.46
CA GLN A 372 -10.90 -12.00 -41.82
C GLN A 372 -12.14 -12.43 -42.58
N LYS A 373 -12.47 -13.71 -42.57
CA LYS A 373 -13.71 -14.22 -43.15
C LYS A 373 -14.95 -13.50 -42.67
N PHE A 374 -15.03 -13.26 -41.32
CA PHE A 374 -16.12 -12.50 -40.73
C PHE A 374 -16.19 -11.05 -41.26
N ILE A 375 -15.04 -10.36 -41.36
CA ILE A 375 -14.94 -9.00 -41.92
C ILE A 375 -15.52 -8.98 -43.32
N ASP A 376 -15.11 -9.93 -44.19
CA ASP A 376 -15.53 -9.99 -45.56
C ASP A 376 -17.03 -10.32 -45.75
N GLU A 377 -17.54 -11.28 -44.98
CA GLU A 377 -18.94 -11.69 -45.04
C GLU A 377 -19.90 -10.61 -44.50
N LYS A 378 -19.52 -9.95 -43.38
CA LYS A 378 -20.36 -8.94 -42.74
C LYS A 378 -20.10 -7.52 -43.27
N LYS A 379 -19.07 -7.35 -44.08
CA LYS A 379 -18.61 -6.03 -44.59
C LYS A 379 -18.44 -5.04 -43.41
N THR A 380 -17.74 -5.48 -42.38
CA THR A 380 -17.56 -4.69 -41.18
C THR A 380 -16.56 -3.57 -41.40
N MET A 381 -16.81 -2.41 -40.79
CA MET A 381 -15.81 -1.37 -40.59
C MET A 381 -14.93 -1.78 -39.39
N VAL A 382 -13.62 -1.78 -39.59
CA VAL A 382 -12.67 -2.25 -38.56
C VAL A 382 -12.05 -1.08 -37.86
N ILE A 383 -12.25 -1.03 -36.51
CA ILE A 383 -11.67 0.00 -35.63
C ILE A 383 -10.71 -0.68 -34.67
N ALA A 384 -9.42 -0.46 -34.81
CA ALA A 384 -8.40 -0.98 -33.90
C ALA A 384 -8.27 -0.09 -32.66
N VAL A 385 -7.85 -0.67 -31.54
CA VAL A 385 -7.69 0.02 -30.26
C VAL A 385 -6.21 0.11 -29.86
N ASN A 386 -5.71 1.34 -29.70
CA ASN A 386 -4.38 1.66 -29.17
C ASN A 386 -3.19 1.00 -29.91
N ASN A 387 -3.40 0.41 -31.06
CA ASN A 387 -2.35 -0.28 -31.79
C ASN A 387 -2.68 -0.44 -33.27
N VAL A 388 -1.67 -0.44 -34.13
CA VAL A 388 -1.80 -0.95 -35.49
C VAL A 388 -1.73 -2.47 -35.41
N ILE A 389 -2.75 -3.15 -35.93
CA ILE A 389 -2.81 -4.61 -35.89
C ILE A 389 -2.45 -5.15 -37.29
N SER A 390 -1.26 -5.69 -37.39
CA SER A 390 -0.70 -6.16 -38.69
C SER A 390 -1.55 -7.28 -39.31
N GLY A 391 -1.72 -7.20 -40.62
CA GLY A 391 -2.43 -8.21 -41.38
C GLY A 391 -3.94 -8.02 -41.49
N TYR A 392 -4.44 -6.88 -41.05
CA TYR A 392 -5.83 -6.43 -41.24
C TYR A 392 -5.86 -5.07 -41.90
N GLN A 393 -6.84 -4.84 -42.74
CA GLN A 393 -7.13 -3.51 -43.27
C GLN A 393 -7.95 -2.77 -42.20
N LEU A 394 -7.42 -1.65 -41.70
CA LEU A 394 -8.06 -0.85 -40.65
C LEU A 394 -8.71 0.40 -41.25
N ASP A 395 -9.97 0.63 -40.97
CA ASP A 395 -10.66 1.88 -41.32
C ASP A 395 -10.31 3.01 -40.34
N TYR A 396 -10.23 2.66 -39.05
CA TYR A 396 -9.90 3.59 -37.99
C TYR A 396 -8.98 2.95 -36.98
N ILE A 397 -8.19 3.80 -36.25
CA ILE A 397 -7.52 3.45 -35.01
C ILE A 397 -7.93 4.45 -33.95
N PHE A 398 -8.39 3.94 -32.82
CA PHE A 398 -8.76 4.73 -31.66
C PHE A 398 -7.65 4.70 -30.60
N TYR A 399 -7.16 5.87 -30.17
CA TYR A 399 -6.17 6.00 -29.13
C TYR A 399 -6.72 6.80 -27.94
N SER A 400 -6.56 6.26 -26.73
CA SER A 400 -6.79 6.96 -25.47
C SER A 400 -5.56 6.93 -24.54
N SER A 401 -4.44 6.39 -25.03
CA SER A 401 -3.17 6.33 -24.31
C SER A 401 -2.11 7.12 -25.07
N THR A 402 -1.56 8.15 -24.43
CA THR A 402 -0.47 8.99 -24.97
C THR A 402 0.73 8.15 -25.42
N ASN A 403 1.10 7.13 -24.65
CA ASN A 403 2.20 6.24 -25.03
C ASN A 403 1.93 5.49 -26.32
N ARG A 404 0.74 4.91 -26.44
CA ARG A 404 0.37 4.14 -27.64
C ARG A 404 0.26 5.04 -28.87
N TYR A 405 -0.31 6.23 -28.70
CA TYR A 405 -0.36 7.21 -29.78
C TYR A 405 1.03 7.63 -30.25
N ASN A 406 1.95 7.91 -29.32
CA ASN A 406 3.33 8.29 -29.66
C ASN A 406 4.13 7.16 -30.34
N LEU A 407 3.82 5.90 -30.02
CA LEU A 407 4.44 4.75 -30.69
C LEU A 407 3.93 4.51 -32.10
N ARG A 408 2.80 5.11 -32.48
CA ARG A 408 2.20 4.98 -33.82
C ARG A 408 3.18 5.33 -34.95
N LYS A 409 3.99 6.37 -34.76
CA LYS A 409 4.99 6.83 -35.74
C LYS A 409 6.06 5.78 -36.10
N PHE A 410 6.18 4.71 -35.30
CA PHE A 410 7.09 3.60 -35.56
C PHE A 410 6.39 2.37 -36.15
N GLN A 411 5.09 2.46 -36.44
CA GLN A 411 4.28 1.39 -36.99
C GLN A 411 3.84 1.74 -38.40
N GLU A 412 3.95 0.79 -39.32
CA GLU A 412 3.43 0.94 -40.66
C GLU A 412 1.90 0.85 -40.65
N CYS A 413 1.24 1.86 -41.17
CA CYS A 413 -0.20 1.94 -41.29
C CYS A 413 -0.58 2.40 -42.70
N ALA A 414 -1.68 1.87 -43.22
CA ALA A 414 -2.16 2.28 -44.55
C ALA A 414 -2.54 3.78 -44.54
N PRO A 415 -2.20 4.55 -45.56
CA PRO A 415 -2.45 6.00 -45.60
C PRO A 415 -3.91 6.40 -45.45
N GLU A 416 -4.83 5.53 -45.85
CA GLU A 416 -6.27 5.72 -45.77
C GLU A 416 -6.85 5.51 -44.36
N THR A 417 -6.09 4.87 -43.45
CA THR A 417 -6.53 4.62 -42.07
C THR A 417 -6.67 5.91 -41.29
N LYS A 418 -7.87 6.21 -40.80
CA LYS A 418 -8.15 7.41 -40.02
C LYS A 418 -7.86 7.21 -38.53
N VAL A 419 -7.54 8.30 -37.88
CA VAL A 419 -7.20 8.28 -36.44
C VAL A 419 -8.21 9.04 -35.61
N ILE A 420 -8.65 8.43 -34.53
CA ILE A 420 -9.49 9.04 -33.48
C ILE A 420 -8.66 9.03 -32.21
N VAL A 421 -8.59 10.17 -31.52
CA VAL A 421 -7.94 10.28 -30.21
C VAL A 421 -8.87 10.89 -29.19
N THR A 422 -8.68 10.54 -27.93
CA THR A 422 -9.32 11.25 -26.81
C THR A 422 -8.51 12.47 -26.42
N SER A 423 -9.14 13.51 -25.92
CA SER A 423 -8.52 14.81 -25.60
C SER A 423 -7.44 14.77 -24.50
N ASN A 424 -7.35 13.66 -23.74
CA ASN A 424 -6.30 13.43 -22.74
C ASN A 424 -4.93 13.08 -23.34
N ILE A 425 -4.84 12.88 -24.67
CA ILE A 425 -3.55 12.63 -25.33
C ILE A 425 -2.66 13.86 -25.23
N GLN A 426 -1.49 13.70 -24.64
CA GLN A 426 -0.49 14.76 -24.45
C GLN A 426 0.49 14.81 -25.63
N GLY A 427 0.83 16.04 -26.06
CA GLY A 427 1.77 16.29 -27.16
C GLY A 427 1.08 16.75 -28.45
N ALA A 428 1.86 16.83 -29.52
CA ALA A 428 1.33 17.25 -30.83
C ALA A 428 0.41 16.18 -31.41
N ILE A 429 -0.80 16.57 -31.79
CA ILE A 429 -1.77 15.74 -32.50
C ILE A 429 -1.71 16.16 -33.98
N GLU A 430 -1.69 15.18 -34.89
CA GLU A 430 -1.66 15.44 -36.33
C GLU A 430 -2.97 16.06 -36.82
N GLU A 431 -2.92 16.97 -37.79
CA GLU A 431 -4.05 17.78 -38.27
C GLU A 431 -5.27 16.95 -38.70
N ASP A 432 -5.01 15.78 -39.35
CA ASP A 432 -6.08 14.91 -39.84
C ASP A 432 -6.72 14.00 -38.75
N THR A 433 -6.34 14.17 -37.51
CA THR A 433 -6.84 13.35 -36.40
C THR A 433 -8.16 13.88 -35.86
N THR A 434 -9.14 12.99 -35.69
CA THR A 434 -10.41 13.34 -35.04
C THR A 434 -10.22 13.28 -33.51
N VAL A 435 -10.42 14.41 -32.82
CA VAL A 435 -10.32 14.51 -31.37
C VAL A 435 -11.71 14.48 -30.75
N VAL A 436 -11.88 13.61 -29.72
CA VAL A 436 -13.13 13.51 -28.94
C VAL A 436 -12.84 13.78 -27.47
N ASN A 437 -13.82 14.35 -26.77
CA ASN A 437 -13.65 14.76 -25.38
C ASN A 437 -13.52 13.54 -24.44
N TYR A 438 -12.40 13.40 -23.74
CA TYR A 438 -12.08 12.28 -22.86
C TYR A 438 -13.07 12.13 -21.72
N SER A 439 -13.28 13.20 -20.95
CA SER A 439 -14.15 13.17 -19.75
C SER A 439 -15.59 12.78 -20.09
N SER A 440 -16.05 13.09 -21.30
CA SER A 440 -17.38 12.72 -21.77
C SER A 440 -17.59 11.21 -21.99
N LEU A 441 -16.50 10.45 -22.13
CA LEU A 441 -16.50 9.00 -22.29
C LEU A 441 -16.30 8.27 -20.95
N ILE A 442 -15.99 8.98 -19.88
CA ILE A 442 -15.74 8.41 -18.56
C ILE A 442 -17.09 8.07 -17.86
N LYS A 443 -17.09 6.97 -17.12
CA LYS A 443 -18.14 6.61 -16.19
C LYS A 443 -17.53 6.24 -14.86
N PHE A 444 -17.72 7.09 -13.87
CA PHE A 444 -17.19 6.92 -12.51
C PHE A 444 -17.75 5.66 -11.83
N GLY A 445 -16.95 5.10 -10.89
CA GLY A 445 -17.32 3.92 -10.14
C GLY A 445 -17.09 2.58 -10.87
N TRP A 446 -16.47 2.59 -12.06
CA TRP A 446 -16.16 1.38 -12.82
C TRP A 446 -14.69 1.00 -12.71
N VAL A 447 -14.42 -0.29 -12.51
CA VAL A 447 -13.03 -0.82 -12.36
C VAL A 447 -12.18 -0.43 -13.57
N ASN A 448 -12.72 -0.61 -14.79
CA ASN A 448 -12.03 -0.32 -16.06
C ASN A 448 -12.43 1.05 -16.62
N LEU A 449 -12.47 2.07 -15.78
CA LEU A 449 -12.85 3.45 -16.09
C LEU A 449 -12.16 3.99 -17.36
N ASP A 450 -10.86 3.75 -17.49
CA ASP A 450 -9.94 4.27 -18.51
C ASP A 450 -9.53 3.22 -19.57
N SER A 451 -10.18 2.06 -19.60
CA SER A 451 -9.93 1.04 -20.62
C SER A 451 -10.28 1.59 -22.01
N SER A 452 -9.31 1.61 -22.91
CA SER A 452 -9.47 2.16 -24.25
C SER A 452 -10.57 1.48 -25.06
N ALA A 453 -10.74 0.16 -24.91
CA ALA A 453 -11.82 -0.57 -25.55
C ALA A 453 -13.20 -0.12 -25.03
N ILE A 454 -13.32 0.07 -23.70
CA ILE A 454 -14.54 0.58 -23.09
C ILE A 454 -14.83 2.03 -23.52
N LEU A 455 -13.80 2.87 -23.58
CA LEU A 455 -13.96 4.25 -24.09
C LEU A 455 -14.42 4.27 -25.54
N LEU A 456 -13.86 3.42 -26.40
CA LEU A 456 -14.32 3.27 -27.79
C LEU A 456 -15.78 2.80 -27.85
N LEU A 457 -16.18 1.78 -27.07
CA LEU A 457 -17.57 1.34 -27.03
C LEU A 457 -18.53 2.48 -26.62
N ARG A 458 -18.14 3.29 -25.64
CA ARG A 458 -18.94 4.45 -25.21
C ARG A 458 -19.01 5.53 -26.31
N LEU A 459 -17.92 5.76 -27.05
CA LEU A 459 -17.92 6.64 -28.20
C LEU A 459 -18.90 6.14 -29.27
N LEU A 460 -18.86 4.84 -29.60
CA LEU A 460 -19.77 4.24 -30.59
C LEU A 460 -21.25 4.33 -30.17
N ILE A 461 -21.54 4.12 -28.89
CA ILE A 461 -22.90 4.33 -28.35
C ILE A 461 -23.33 5.79 -28.52
N ARG A 462 -22.47 6.76 -28.23
CA ARG A 462 -22.75 8.20 -28.43
C ARG A 462 -22.98 8.54 -29.91
N CYS A 463 -22.31 7.82 -30.81
CA CYS A 463 -22.51 7.94 -32.25
C CYS A 463 -23.77 7.23 -32.77
N GLY A 464 -24.58 6.61 -31.88
CA GLY A 464 -25.82 5.95 -32.25
C GLY A 464 -25.61 4.57 -32.92
N VAL A 465 -24.50 3.90 -32.67
CA VAL A 465 -24.25 2.54 -33.14
C VAL A 465 -25.01 1.55 -32.25
N GLU A 466 -25.87 0.73 -32.87
CA GLU A 466 -26.73 -0.22 -32.15
C GLU A 466 -26.04 -1.53 -31.79
N GLY A 467 -25.04 -1.96 -32.56
CA GLY A 467 -24.34 -3.21 -32.33
C GLY A 467 -22.89 -3.15 -32.77
N VAL A 468 -22.01 -3.75 -31.97
CA VAL A 468 -20.57 -3.84 -32.21
C VAL A 468 -20.10 -5.28 -32.04
N TYR A 469 -19.37 -5.77 -32.99
CA TYR A 469 -18.63 -7.04 -32.86
C TYR A 469 -17.27 -6.73 -32.22
N VAL A 470 -16.76 -7.66 -31.43
CA VAL A 470 -15.49 -7.49 -30.69
C VAL A 470 -14.59 -8.70 -30.91
N ALA A 471 -13.32 -8.45 -31.24
CA ALA A 471 -12.28 -9.48 -31.30
C ALA A 471 -11.00 -9.00 -30.59
N GLY A 472 -10.25 -9.91 -30.01
CA GLY A 472 -8.97 -9.60 -29.33
C GLY A 472 -9.10 -8.97 -27.95
N LEU A 473 -10.23 -9.10 -27.28
CA LEU A 473 -10.43 -8.64 -25.92
C LEU A 473 -10.24 -9.79 -24.92
N ASP A 474 -9.02 -10.31 -24.87
CA ASP A 474 -8.70 -11.61 -24.21
C ASP A 474 -8.66 -11.52 -22.69
N GLY A 475 -8.75 -10.31 -22.12
CA GLY A 475 -8.49 -10.06 -20.69
C GLY A 475 -6.99 -10.12 -20.37
N TYR A 476 -6.50 -9.17 -19.59
CA TYR A 476 -5.12 -9.10 -19.13
C TYR A 476 -5.08 -9.23 -17.61
#